data_1f4b4e1c898451b908ed7778b398e4ed
#
_entry.id   1f4b4e1c898451b908ed7778b398e4ed
#
_cell.length_a   1.000
_cell.length_b   1.000
_cell.length_c   1.000
_cell.angle_alpha   90.00
_cell.angle_beta   90.00
_cell.angle_gamma   90.00
#
_symmetry.space_group_name_H-M   'P 1'
#
loop_
_entity.id
_entity.type
_entity.pdbx_description
1 polymer ?
#
loop_
_entity_poly.entity_id
_entity_poly.type
_entity_poly.pdbx_seq_one_letter_code
_entity_poly.pdbx_strand_id
1 'polypeptide(L)'
;LFDDCTTGTFASVNEQKNHQMKKTLVIAAVLLALSTKAQDRVFTYTYQSNVLNKGQKEIEVWTTLGANRQNYYRGLDHSLEFEIGLGGKLQTAFYLNYGYSKGITTNNGLEFLSANNSYSFANEWKLKLSDPVASKLGSAIYFEYALAPGETELEGKLILDKQSGKFIHALNLVGELEFEKEFESDDNHLKTENEKEFKMEWNYGCSYRLSDRWFAGIEVMNENVLAEGELEKSILTAGPAVSYSGQGFWMNFTLMPQITELKSGKRSMIDDDGLQARLIFSYEF
;
A
#
# COMPACT_ATOMS: atom_id res chain seq x y z
N LEU A 1 -63.02 -38.15 39.22
CA LEU A 1 -62.68 -38.25 37.78
C LEU A 1 -62.74 -36.85 37.15
N PHE A 2 -61.69 -36.11 37.24
CA PHE A 2 -61.32 -34.96 36.37
C PHE A 2 -60.10 -34.35 36.98
N ASP A 3 -58.89 -34.83 36.54
CA ASP A 3 -57.64 -34.07 36.59
C ASP A 3 -56.65 -34.82 35.70
N ASP A 4 -55.80 -34.06 35.03
CA ASP A 4 -54.72 -34.45 34.16
C ASP A 4 -54.97 -34.38 32.62
N CYS A 5 -55.07 -33.15 32.10
CA CYS A 5 -54.86 -32.95 30.68
C CYS A 5 -54.32 -31.56 30.29
N THR A 6 -53.84 -30.72 31.22
CA THR A 6 -53.37 -29.35 30.84
C THR A 6 -51.88 -29.03 31.09
N THR A 7 -51.16 -29.89 31.78
CA THR A 7 -49.73 -29.58 32.10
C THR A 7 -48.73 -30.00 31.02
N GLY A 8 -49.08 -30.98 30.15
CA GLY A 8 -48.15 -31.45 29.10
C GLY A 8 -47.97 -30.49 27.90
N THR A 9 -48.97 -29.68 27.60
CA THR A 9 -48.96 -28.81 26.41
C THR A 9 -48.16 -27.53 26.64
N PHE A 10 -48.09 -27.00 27.84
CA PHE A 10 -47.32 -25.79 28.17
C PHE A 10 -45.79 -26.04 28.25
N ALA A 11 -45.38 -27.20 28.69
CA ALA A 11 -43.96 -27.57 28.76
C ALA A 11 -43.35 -27.73 27.35
N SER A 12 -44.06 -28.40 26.41
CA SER A 12 -43.60 -28.59 25.05
C SER A 12 -43.50 -27.29 24.22
N VAL A 13 -44.41 -26.34 24.44
CA VAL A 13 -44.36 -25.01 23.77
C VAL A 13 -43.22 -24.16 24.28
N ASN A 14 -42.86 -24.24 25.55
CA ASN A 14 -41.72 -23.51 26.12
C ASN A 14 -40.37 -24.12 25.68
N GLU A 15 -40.27 -25.43 25.55
CA GLU A 15 -39.05 -26.06 25.00
C GLU A 15 -38.84 -25.73 23.51
N GLN A 16 -39.93 -25.76 22.73
CA GLN A 16 -39.83 -25.35 21.31
C GLN A 16 -39.46 -23.87 21.14
N LYS A 17 -39.99 -22.95 21.94
CA LYS A 17 -39.59 -21.53 21.95
C LYS A 17 -38.13 -21.34 22.33
N ASN A 18 -37.66 -22.03 23.37
CA ASN A 18 -36.26 -21.97 23.78
C ASN A 18 -35.31 -22.54 22.74
N HIS A 19 -35.70 -23.59 22.01
CA HIS A 19 -34.88 -24.16 20.92
C HIS A 19 -34.86 -23.26 19.69
N GLN A 20 -35.95 -22.62 19.33
CA GLN A 20 -36.02 -21.59 18.28
C GLN A 20 -35.18 -20.37 18.64
N MET A 21 -35.29 -19.88 19.87
CA MET A 21 -34.52 -18.71 20.35
C MET A 21 -33.00 -18.99 20.36
N LYS A 22 -32.54 -20.20 20.73
CA LYS A 22 -31.15 -20.62 20.65
C LYS A 22 -30.66 -20.70 19.21
N LYS A 23 -31.45 -21.21 18.26
CA LYS A 23 -31.11 -21.25 16.83
C LYS A 23 -31.01 -19.84 16.25
N THR A 24 -31.90 -18.93 16.58
CA THR A 24 -31.89 -17.54 16.14
C THR A 24 -30.65 -16.79 16.69
N LEU A 25 -30.30 -17.04 17.97
CA LEU A 25 -29.08 -16.47 18.58
C LEU A 25 -27.79 -17.00 17.95
N VAL A 26 -27.75 -18.29 17.61
CA VAL A 26 -26.59 -18.89 16.92
C VAL A 26 -26.45 -18.32 15.49
N ILE A 27 -27.58 -18.18 14.76
CA ILE A 27 -27.58 -17.58 13.42
C ILE A 27 -27.16 -16.10 13.48
N ALA A 28 -27.69 -15.34 14.49
CA ALA A 28 -27.26 -13.95 14.68
C ALA A 28 -25.80 -13.82 15.09
N ALA A 29 -25.28 -14.72 15.92
CA ALA A 29 -23.85 -14.77 16.29
C ALA A 29 -22.95 -15.16 15.10
N VAL A 30 -23.40 -16.08 14.23
CA VAL A 30 -22.69 -16.43 12.99
C VAL A 30 -22.72 -15.28 12.00
N LEU A 31 -23.85 -14.58 11.84
CA LEU A 31 -23.95 -13.38 10.99
C LEU A 31 -23.13 -12.21 11.51
N LEU A 32 -23.00 -12.05 12.85
CA LEU A 32 -22.12 -11.07 13.47
C LEU A 32 -20.62 -11.43 13.33
N ALA A 33 -20.29 -12.73 13.36
CA ALA A 33 -18.92 -13.20 13.14
C ALA A 33 -18.44 -13.04 11.68
N LEU A 34 -19.37 -13.03 10.70
CA LEU A 34 -19.08 -12.76 9.29
C LEU A 34 -18.93 -11.26 8.99
N SER A 35 -19.13 -10.38 9.97
CA SER A 35 -19.03 -8.93 9.81
C SER A 35 -17.67 -8.35 10.25
N THR A 36 -16.69 -9.16 10.60
CA THR A 36 -15.33 -8.68 10.81
C THR A 36 -14.72 -8.38 9.43
N LYS A 37 -15.05 -7.22 8.89
CA LYS A 37 -14.31 -6.67 7.77
C LYS A 37 -12.88 -6.44 8.28
N ALA A 38 -11.89 -7.05 7.64
CA ALA A 38 -10.55 -6.51 7.69
C ALA A 38 -10.65 -5.03 7.30
N GLN A 39 -9.94 -4.16 7.97
CA GLN A 39 -9.95 -2.75 7.60
C GLN A 39 -9.11 -2.63 6.34
N ASP A 40 -9.78 -2.47 5.20
CA ASP A 40 -9.17 -2.31 3.91
C ASP A 40 -8.22 -1.09 3.92
N ARG A 41 -7.16 -1.15 3.15
CA ARG A 41 -6.26 -0.04 2.92
C ARG A 41 -7.05 1.11 2.26
N VAL A 42 -6.82 2.35 2.71
CA VAL A 42 -7.53 3.54 2.17
C VAL A 42 -6.61 4.54 1.48
N PHE A 43 -5.32 4.25 1.39
CA PHE A 43 -4.29 5.05 0.77
C PHE A 43 -3.51 4.23 -0.26
N THR A 44 -2.89 4.89 -1.24
CA THR A 44 -2.06 4.21 -2.24
C THR A 44 -0.57 4.27 -1.92
N TYR A 45 -0.08 5.37 -1.33
CA TYR A 45 1.33 5.57 -0.98
C TYR A 45 1.58 5.35 0.51
N THR A 46 0.58 5.65 1.36
CA THR A 46 0.72 5.57 2.81
C THR A 46 0.18 4.24 3.33
N TYR A 47 1.01 3.46 4.01
CA TYR A 47 0.61 2.18 4.60
C TYR A 47 -0.08 2.37 5.95
N GLN A 48 -1.00 1.47 6.26
CA GLN A 48 -1.64 1.33 7.57
C GLN A 48 -1.08 0.12 8.31
N SER A 49 -1.17 0.11 9.65
CA SER A 49 -0.59 -0.95 10.49
C SER A 49 -1.32 -2.29 10.43
N ASN A 50 -2.45 -2.36 9.74
CA ASN A 50 -3.21 -3.59 9.62
C ASN A 50 -2.44 -4.66 8.86
N VAL A 51 -2.69 -5.92 9.25
CA VAL A 51 -2.18 -7.13 8.60
C VAL A 51 -3.32 -8.12 8.43
N LEU A 52 -3.21 -8.99 7.44
CA LEU A 52 -4.18 -10.05 7.17
C LEU A 52 -4.27 -11.04 8.34
N ASN A 53 -5.45 -11.58 8.56
CA ASN A 53 -5.67 -12.63 9.53
C ASN A 53 -4.97 -13.93 9.10
N LYS A 54 -4.70 -14.83 10.04
CA LYS A 54 -4.06 -16.11 9.76
C LYS A 54 -4.78 -16.89 8.66
N GLY A 55 -4.08 -17.15 7.55
CA GLY A 55 -4.58 -17.89 6.41
C GLY A 55 -5.43 -17.09 5.43
N GLN A 56 -5.77 -15.84 5.72
CA GLN A 56 -6.36 -14.90 4.78
C GLN A 56 -5.33 -14.57 3.70
N LYS A 57 -5.80 -14.43 2.48
CA LYS A 57 -4.97 -14.16 1.30
C LYS A 57 -5.59 -13.03 0.51
N GLU A 58 -4.73 -12.28 -0.16
CA GLU A 58 -5.11 -11.13 -0.96
C GLU A 58 -4.25 -11.06 -2.22
N ILE A 59 -4.84 -10.65 -3.33
CA ILE A 59 -4.12 -10.30 -4.55
C ILE A 59 -4.39 -8.84 -4.82
N GLU A 60 -3.30 -8.08 -4.99
CA GLU A 60 -3.37 -6.68 -5.40
C GLU A 60 -2.79 -6.50 -6.79
N VAL A 61 -3.40 -5.62 -7.57
CA VAL A 61 -2.88 -5.12 -8.84
C VAL A 61 -2.70 -3.62 -8.72
N TRP A 62 -1.46 -3.18 -8.84
CA TRP A 62 -1.10 -1.77 -8.79
C TRP A 62 -0.80 -1.27 -10.19
N THR A 63 -1.22 -0.05 -10.47
CA THR A 63 -0.89 0.67 -11.69
C THR A 63 -0.53 2.09 -11.33
N THR A 64 0.71 2.49 -11.62
CA THR A 64 1.20 3.84 -11.44
C THR A 64 1.55 4.44 -12.80
N LEU A 65 0.99 5.61 -13.10
CA LEU A 65 1.30 6.41 -14.27
C LEU A 65 2.16 7.58 -13.86
N GLY A 66 3.32 7.75 -14.51
CA GLY A 66 4.22 8.87 -14.36
C GLY A 66 4.19 9.76 -15.60
N ALA A 67 4.14 11.09 -15.40
CA ALA A 67 4.05 12.04 -16.49
C ALA A 67 4.49 13.46 -16.11
N ASN A 68 4.44 14.34 -17.11
CA ASN A 68 4.62 15.78 -16.94
C ASN A 68 6.04 16.16 -16.52
N ARG A 69 7.07 15.54 -17.14
CA ARG A 69 8.46 16.00 -17.09
C ARG A 69 8.67 17.16 -18.05
N GLN A 70 9.81 17.82 -17.97
CA GLN A 70 10.15 18.95 -18.84
C GLN A 70 10.14 18.54 -20.32
N ASN A 71 10.69 17.37 -20.66
CA ASN A 71 10.60 16.78 -21.99
C ASN A 71 9.46 15.75 -22.03
N TYR A 72 9.10 15.29 -23.24
CA TYR A 72 8.12 14.23 -23.38
C TYR A 72 8.56 12.98 -22.61
N TYR A 73 7.71 12.55 -21.68
CA TYR A 73 7.88 11.36 -20.86
C TYR A 73 6.54 10.73 -20.52
N ARG A 74 6.50 9.41 -20.49
CA ARG A 74 5.41 8.60 -19.95
C ARG A 74 6.01 7.38 -19.27
N GLY A 75 5.71 7.20 -18.00
CA GLY A 75 6.01 6.03 -17.20
C GLY A 75 4.74 5.24 -16.90
N LEU A 76 4.87 3.93 -16.84
CA LEU A 76 3.83 3.00 -16.44
C LEU A 76 4.47 1.91 -15.62
N ASP A 77 4.09 1.82 -14.33
CA ASP A 77 4.55 0.77 -13.44
C ASP A 77 3.37 -0.09 -13.02
N HIS A 78 3.54 -1.39 -13.13
CA HIS A 78 2.59 -2.38 -12.66
C HIS A 78 3.23 -3.28 -11.62
N SER A 79 2.49 -3.57 -10.55
CA SER A 79 2.84 -4.60 -9.57
C SER A 79 1.70 -5.57 -9.42
N LEU A 80 2.02 -6.85 -9.45
CA LEU A 80 1.15 -7.92 -9.01
C LEU A 80 1.66 -8.41 -7.66
N GLU A 81 0.86 -8.21 -6.64
CA GLU A 81 1.18 -8.58 -5.26
C GLU A 81 0.30 -9.74 -4.81
N PHE A 82 0.91 -10.68 -4.08
CA PHE A 82 0.22 -11.74 -3.39
C PHE A 82 0.56 -11.69 -1.91
N GLU A 83 -0.43 -11.42 -1.08
CA GLU A 83 -0.30 -11.34 0.38
C GLU A 83 -0.86 -12.57 1.08
N ILE A 84 -0.27 -12.91 2.24
CA ILE A 84 -0.75 -13.97 3.12
C ILE A 84 -0.54 -13.61 4.59
N GLY A 85 -1.60 -13.71 5.39
CA GLY A 85 -1.54 -13.59 6.84
C GLY A 85 -1.00 -14.89 7.47
N LEU A 86 0.12 -14.80 8.18
CA LEU A 86 0.77 -15.93 8.83
C LEU A 86 0.26 -16.17 10.25
N GLY A 87 -0.45 -15.20 10.82
CA GLY A 87 -0.89 -15.20 12.22
C GLY A 87 0.16 -14.56 13.15
N GLY A 88 -0.18 -14.41 14.44
CA GLY A 88 0.70 -13.72 15.38
C GLY A 88 0.98 -12.25 15.02
N LYS A 89 0.08 -11.62 14.24
CA LYS A 89 0.22 -10.25 13.72
C LYS A 89 1.29 -10.10 12.63
N LEU A 90 1.70 -11.19 11.99
CA LEU A 90 2.69 -11.24 10.93
C LEU A 90 2.02 -11.52 9.58
N GLN A 91 2.43 -10.80 8.55
CA GLN A 91 2.05 -10.94 7.15
C GLN A 91 3.31 -10.98 6.29
N THR A 92 3.23 -11.62 5.15
CA THR A 92 4.24 -11.55 4.09
C THR A 92 3.55 -11.36 2.74
N ALA A 93 4.24 -10.71 1.81
CA ALA A 93 3.79 -10.53 0.44
C ALA A 93 4.92 -10.81 -0.56
N PHE A 94 4.53 -11.12 -1.78
CA PHE A 94 5.42 -11.37 -2.91
C PHE A 94 4.97 -10.51 -4.08
N TYR A 95 5.90 -9.80 -4.70
CA TYR A 95 5.63 -8.89 -5.81
C TYR A 95 6.31 -9.36 -7.09
N LEU A 96 5.58 -9.18 -8.18
CA LEU A 96 6.14 -9.19 -9.54
C LEU A 96 5.91 -7.79 -10.12
N ASN A 97 6.99 -7.06 -10.32
CA ASN A 97 6.95 -5.69 -10.82
C ASN A 97 7.36 -5.64 -12.28
N TYR A 98 6.68 -4.78 -13.03
CA TYR A 98 6.98 -4.44 -14.41
C TYR A 98 6.89 -2.94 -14.60
N GLY A 99 7.98 -2.34 -15.08
CA GLY A 99 8.06 -0.94 -15.46
C GLY A 99 8.19 -0.79 -16.98
N TYR A 100 7.52 0.20 -17.53
CA TYR A 100 7.69 0.66 -18.89
C TYR A 100 7.81 2.17 -18.90
N SER A 101 8.85 2.69 -19.55
CA SER A 101 8.98 4.13 -19.74
C SER A 101 9.29 4.46 -21.20
N LYS A 102 8.83 5.63 -21.65
CA LYS A 102 9.10 6.18 -22.95
C LYS A 102 9.32 7.68 -22.85
N GLY A 103 10.46 8.15 -23.33
CA GLY A 103 10.82 9.55 -23.23
C GLY A 103 11.82 10.01 -24.30
N ILE A 104 12.00 11.32 -24.37
CA ILE A 104 13.06 11.92 -25.19
C ILE A 104 14.36 11.86 -24.40
N THR A 105 15.38 11.26 -25.00
CA THR A 105 16.74 11.18 -24.47
C THR A 105 17.68 11.93 -25.43
N THR A 106 18.68 12.63 -24.89
CA THR A 106 19.66 13.34 -25.66
C THR A 106 21.03 12.63 -25.59
N ASN A 107 21.59 12.26 -26.71
CA ASN A 107 22.93 11.71 -26.79
C ASN A 107 23.72 12.47 -27.84
N ASN A 108 24.93 12.98 -27.49
CA ASN A 108 25.79 13.80 -28.34
C ASN A 108 25.06 14.99 -29.00
N GLY A 109 24.11 15.62 -28.31
CA GLY A 109 23.34 16.75 -28.80
C GLY A 109 22.20 16.39 -29.78
N LEU A 110 21.94 15.10 -30.00
CA LEU A 110 20.83 14.60 -30.82
C LEU A 110 19.71 14.05 -29.89
N GLU A 111 18.51 14.49 -30.12
CA GLU A 111 17.34 13.99 -29.44
C GLU A 111 16.77 12.75 -30.14
N PHE A 112 16.44 11.72 -29.38
CA PHE A 112 15.77 10.53 -29.89
C PHE A 112 14.77 10.00 -28.86
N LEU A 113 13.80 9.27 -29.36
CA LEU A 113 12.78 8.64 -28.53
C LEU A 113 13.32 7.31 -28.04
N SER A 114 13.51 7.18 -26.72
CA SER A 114 13.92 5.94 -26.04
C SER A 114 12.73 5.30 -25.34
N ALA A 115 12.72 3.98 -25.25
CA ALA A 115 11.77 3.20 -24.46
C ALA A 115 12.53 2.13 -23.68
N ASN A 116 12.22 2.00 -22.38
CA ASN A 116 12.84 1.06 -21.47
C ASN A 116 11.79 0.19 -20.81
N ASN A 117 12.17 -1.06 -20.47
CA ASN A 117 11.39 -1.97 -19.65
C ASN A 117 12.23 -2.40 -18.45
N SER A 118 11.59 -2.52 -17.30
CA SER A 118 12.19 -3.05 -16.08
C SER A 118 11.35 -4.16 -15.50
N TYR A 119 11.97 -5.06 -14.77
CA TYR A 119 11.32 -6.16 -14.07
C TYR A 119 12.02 -6.36 -12.75
N SER A 120 11.24 -6.52 -11.68
CA SER A 120 11.79 -6.92 -10.39
C SER A 120 10.88 -7.89 -9.68
N PHE A 121 11.46 -8.62 -8.73
CA PHE A 121 10.76 -9.43 -7.75
C PHE A 121 11.03 -8.84 -6.38
N ALA A 122 9.98 -8.74 -5.52
CA ALA A 122 10.18 -8.34 -4.14
C ALA A 122 9.46 -9.27 -3.16
N ASN A 123 9.93 -9.26 -1.91
CA ASN A 123 9.29 -9.95 -0.81
C ASN A 123 9.22 -9.05 0.43
N GLU A 124 8.01 -8.87 0.92
CA GLU A 124 7.64 -8.06 2.06
C GLU A 124 7.41 -8.90 3.32
N TRP A 125 7.75 -8.32 4.46
CA TRP A 125 7.42 -8.80 5.80
C TRP A 125 6.87 -7.64 6.62
N LYS A 126 5.65 -7.79 7.17
CA LYS A 126 5.00 -6.78 7.98
C LYS A 126 4.54 -7.36 9.31
N LEU A 127 4.98 -6.72 10.39
CA LEU A 127 4.64 -7.11 11.76
C LEU A 127 3.84 -5.98 12.43
N LYS A 128 2.56 -6.24 12.70
CA LYS A 128 1.69 -5.35 13.47
C LYS A 128 2.09 -5.37 14.94
N LEU A 129 2.38 -4.22 15.52
CA LEU A 129 2.73 -4.06 16.93
C LEU A 129 1.51 -3.69 17.78
N SER A 130 0.74 -2.70 17.32
CA SER A 130 -0.47 -2.21 18.01
C SER A 130 -1.61 -1.93 17.05
N ASP A 131 -2.82 -1.86 17.59
CA ASP A 131 -4.05 -1.68 16.83
C ASP A 131 -4.47 -0.21 16.78
N PRO A 132 -4.84 0.36 15.61
CA PRO A 132 -5.17 1.78 15.45
C PRO A 132 -6.51 2.18 16.11
N VAL A 133 -7.37 1.23 16.42
CA VAL A 133 -8.67 1.46 17.07
C VAL A 133 -8.59 1.22 18.57
N ALA A 134 -8.05 0.06 18.97
CA ALA A 134 -8.01 -0.37 20.36
C ALA A 134 -6.89 0.32 21.17
N SER A 135 -5.80 0.76 20.52
CA SER A 135 -4.68 1.44 21.16
C SER A 135 -4.73 2.96 20.97
N LYS A 136 -3.91 3.71 21.70
CA LYS A 136 -3.74 5.15 21.47
C LYS A 136 -3.25 5.46 20.07
N LEU A 137 -2.38 4.60 19.54
CA LEU A 137 -1.78 4.66 18.22
C LEU A 137 -1.61 3.22 17.70
N GLY A 138 -1.98 2.95 16.45
CA GLY A 138 -1.62 1.75 15.72
C GLY A 138 -0.17 1.85 15.24
N SER A 139 0.53 0.73 15.17
CA SER A 139 1.90 0.69 14.66
C SER A 139 2.26 -0.66 14.06
N ALA A 140 3.13 -0.65 13.06
CA ALA A 140 3.75 -1.82 12.47
C ALA A 140 5.19 -1.53 12.05
N ILE A 141 5.97 -2.59 11.92
CA ILE A 141 7.29 -2.58 11.29
C ILE A 141 7.16 -3.33 9.98
N TYR A 142 7.80 -2.83 8.96
CA TYR A 142 7.83 -3.35 7.61
C TYR A 142 9.27 -3.52 7.16
N PHE A 143 9.54 -4.57 6.43
CA PHE A 143 10.80 -4.82 5.75
C PHE A 143 10.51 -5.45 4.39
N GLU A 144 11.19 -4.97 3.35
CA GLU A 144 11.15 -5.51 2.00
C GLU A 144 12.55 -5.64 1.42
N TYR A 145 12.76 -6.63 0.60
CA TYR A 145 13.88 -6.67 -0.32
C TYR A 145 13.37 -6.86 -1.74
N ALA A 146 13.97 -6.14 -2.68
CA ALA A 146 13.68 -6.25 -4.12
C ALA A 146 14.94 -6.63 -4.89
N LEU A 147 14.74 -7.41 -5.95
CA LEU A 147 15.79 -7.92 -6.82
C LEU A 147 15.42 -7.63 -8.27
N ALA A 148 16.28 -6.87 -8.96
CA ALA A 148 16.22 -6.64 -10.39
C ALA A 148 17.56 -6.99 -11.05
N PRO A 149 17.63 -7.11 -12.39
CA PRO A 149 18.89 -7.33 -13.07
C PRO A 149 19.88 -6.19 -12.84
N GLY A 150 20.93 -6.44 -12.05
CA GLY A 150 21.94 -5.44 -11.70
C GLY A 150 21.64 -4.59 -10.48
N GLU A 151 20.45 -4.74 -9.87
CA GLU A 151 20.00 -3.90 -8.76
C GLU A 151 19.46 -4.75 -7.60
N THR A 152 19.71 -4.29 -6.38
CA THR A 152 19.17 -4.86 -5.14
C THR A 152 18.76 -3.73 -4.24
N GLU A 153 17.52 -3.78 -3.76
CA GLU A 153 16.93 -2.79 -2.87
C GLU A 153 16.55 -3.42 -1.53
N LEU A 154 16.78 -2.69 -0.45
CA LEU A 154 16.39 -3.05 0.90
C LEU A 154 15.61 -1.89 1.51
N GLU A 155 14.35 -2.12 1.84
CA GLU A 155 13.49 -1.10 2.41
C GLU A 155 13.03 -1.47 3.82
N GLY A 156 12.98 -0.48 4.72
CA GLY A 156 12.40 -0.58 6.03
C GLY A 156 11.40 0.56 6.29
N LYS A 157 10.24 0.23 6.89
CA LYS A 157 9.24 1.25 7.28
C LYS A 157 8.83 1.13 8.73
N LEU A 158 8.70 2.28 9.38
CA LEU A 158 7.91 2.42 10.60
C LEU A 158 6.55 2.99 10.21
N ILE A 159 5.51 2.22 10.45
CA ILE A 159 4.13 2.58 10.13
C ILE A 159 3.42 2.96 11.41
N LEU A 160 2.80 4.14 11.42
CA LEU A 160 2.00 4.66 12.52
C LEU A 160 0.63 5.08 11.97
N ASP A 161 -0.46 4.68 12.62
CA ASP A 161 -1.78 5.09 12.19
C ASP A 161 -2.77 5.26 13.34
N LYS A 162 -3.84 6.00 13.10
CA LYS A 162 -4.92 6.21 14.06
C LYS A 162 -6.25 6.37 13.35
N GLN A 163 -7.24 5.62 13.82
CA GLN A 163 -8.63 5.86 13.50
C GLN A 163 -9.29 6.64 14.63
N SER A 164 -9.87 7.79 14.31
CA SER A 164 -10.61 8.65 15.24
C SER A 164 -11.96 9.02 14.65
N GLY A 165 -13.02 8.35 15.09
CA GLY A 165 -14.35 8.50 14.52
C GLY A 165 -14.36 8.15 13.01
N LYS A 166 -14.65 9.14 12.16
CA LYS A 166 -14.67 8.97 10.71
C LYS A 166 -13.32 9.28 10.04
N PHE A 167 -12.34 9.79 10.79
CA PHE A 167 -11.02 10.09 10.27
C PHE A 167 -10.05 8.92 10.43
N ILE A 168 -9.26 8.67 9.40
CA ILE A 168 -8.15 7.74 9.39
C ILE A 168 -6.91 8.56 9.06
N HIS A 169 -5.90 8.47 9.91
CA HIS A 169 -4.59 9.10 9.73
C HIS A 169 -3.54 8.00 9.68
N ALA A 170 -2.58 8.13 8.78
CA ALA A 170 -1.42 7.26 8.75
C ALA A 170 -0.16 8.07 8.45
N LEU A 171 0.96 7.66 9.04
CA LEU A 171 2.28 8.22 8.84
C LEU A 171 3.27 7.08 8.67
N ASN A 172 4.08 7.12 7.61
CA ASN A 172 5.17 6.19 7.41
C ASN A 172 6.51 6.95 7.43
N LEU A 173 7.49 6.38 8.08
CA LEU A 173 8.89 6.77 7.98
C LEU A 173 9.62 5.62 7.28
N VAL A 174 10.22 5.90 6.14
CA VAL A 174 10.83 4.92 5.23
C VAL A 174 12.32 5.20 5.11
N GLY A 175 13.10 4.15 5.10
CA GLY A 175 14.50 4.17 4.71
C GLY A 175 14.75 3.06 3.72
N GLU A 176 15.38 3.38 2.59
CA GLU A 176 15.67 2.47 1.49
C GLU A 176 17.15 2.55 1.13
N LEU A 177 17.75 1.41 0.92
CA LEU A 177 19.13 1.25 0.44
C LEU A 177 19.10 0.55 -0.91
N GLU A 178 19.59 1.23 -1.92
CA GLU A 178 19.72 0.72 -3.27
C GLU A 178 21.18 0.44 -3.59
N PHE A 179 21.44 -0.70 -4.20
CA PHE A 179 22.75 -1.14 -4.68
C PHE A 179 22.63 -1.45 -6.16
N GLU A 180 23.23 -0.62 -6.99
CA GLU A 180 23.20 -0.76 -8.44
C GLU A 180 24.58 -1.11 -8.97
N LYS A 181 24.62 -1.93 -10.04
CA LYS A 181 25.83 -2.22 -10.81
C LYS A 181 25.69 -1.60 -12.19
N GLU A 182 26.41 -0.53 -12.40
CA GLU A 182 26.54 0.07 -13.72
C GLU A 182 27.69 -0.53 -14.52
N PHE A 183 27.48 -0.62 -15.83
CA PHE A 183 28.51 -1.09 -16.78
C PHE A 183 28.84 0.04 -17.70
N GLU A 184 29.99 0.68 -17.46
CA GLU A 184 30.52 1.69 -18.36
C GLU A 184 31.49 1.09 -19.38
N SER A 185 31.43 1.59 -20.61
CA SER A 185 32.38 1.22 -21.66
C SER A 185 33.47 2.30 -21.77
N ASP A 186 34.69 1.95 -21.37
CA ASP A 186 35.86 2.79 -21.46
C ASP A 186 36.91 2.11 -22.36
N ASP A 187 37.28 2.72 -23.47
CA ASP A 187 38.34 2.28 -24.46
C ASP A 187 38.27 0.78 -24.82
N ASN A 188 37.08 0.24 -25.16
CA ASN A 188 36.79 -1.18 -25.43
C ASN A 188 36.88 -2.13 -24.24
N HIS A 189 36.92 -1.63 -23.02
CA HIS A 189 36.76 -2.43 -21.78
C HIS A 189 35.49 -2.06 -21.06
N LEU A 190 34.76 -3.07 -20.57
CA LEU A 190 33.65 -2.87 -19.66
C LEU A 190 34.20 -2.70 -18.24
N LYS A 191 33.97 -1.53 -17.67
CA LYS A 191 34.13 -1.30 -16.22
C LYS A 191 32.81 -1.49 -15.49
N THR A 192 32.90 -2.09 -14.34
CA THR A 192 31.73 -2.21 -13.45
C THR A 192 31.92 -1.19 -12.34
N GLU A 193 30.97 -0.29 -12.21
CA GLU A 193 30.86 0.60 -11.06
C GLU A 193 29.73 0.12 -10.17
N ASN A 194 29.93 0.21 -8.84
CA ASN A 194 28.90 -0.09 -7.87
C ASN A 194 28.42 1.23 -7.28
N GLU A 195 27.19 1.57 -7.56
CA GLU A 195 26.55 2.73 -6.97
C GLU A 195 25.75 2.33 -5.74
N LYS A 196 25.66 3.25 -4.80
CA LYS A 196 24.88 3.09 -3.58
C LYS A 196 24.12 4.37 -3.32
N GLU A 197 22.80 4.25 -3.29
CA GLU A 197 21.90 5.33 -2.97
C GLU A 197 21.14 5.03 -1.66
N PHE A 198 20.88 6.06 -0.88
CA PHE A 198 20.03 5.98 0.30
C PHE A 198 18.86 6.94 0.15
N LYS A 199 17.63 6.40 0.17
CA LYS A 199 16.41 7.20 0.14
C LYS A 199 15.75 7.24 1.50
N MET A 200 15.27 8.41 1.87
CA MET A 200 14.45 8.62 3.06
C MET A 200 13.12 9.22 2.65
N GLU A 201 12.03 8.56 3.03
CA GLU A 201 10.70 9.10 2.81
C GLU A 201 9.93 9.30 4.11
N TRP A 202 9.05 10.29 4.11
CA TRP A 202 7.91 10.30 5.00
C TRP A 202 6.62 10.48 4.19
N ASN A 203 5.64 9.63 4.49
CA ASN A 203 4.34 9.61 3.84
C ASN A 203 3.26 9.87 4.87
N TYR A 204 2.35 10.77 4.60
CA TYR A 204 1.21 11.06 5.46
C TYR A 204 -0.08 10.99 4.68
N GLY A 205 -1.03 10.20 5.18
CA GLY A 205 -2.38 10.09 4.67
C GLY A 205 -3.41 10.54 5.69
N CYS A 206 -4.40 11.31 5.25
CA CYS A 206 -5.57 11.66 6.03
C CYS A 206 -6.83 11.40 5.19
N SER A 207 -7.69 10.49 5.64
CA SER A 207 -8.91 10.11 4.93
C SER A 207 -10.14 10.24 5.83
N TYR A 208 -11.26 10.65 5.26
CA TYR A 208 -12.55 10.76 5.90
C TYR A 208 -13.53 9.75 5.32
N ARG A 209 -14.20 8.98 6.19
CA ARG A 209 -15.25 8.04 5.82
C ARG A 209 -16.52 8.78 5.43
N LEU A 210 -16.81 8.84 4.14
CA LEU A 210 -18.04 9.46 3.59
C LEU A 210 -19.25 8.55 3.82
N SER A 211 -19.08 7.24 3.62
CA SER A 211 -20.08 6.21 3.84
C SER A 211 -19.42 4.91 4.30
N ASP A 212 -20.17 3.82 4.44
CA ASP A 212 -19.60 2.50 4.81
C ASP A 212 -18.65 1.93 3.76
N ARG A 213 -18.66 2.48 2.53
CA ARG A 213 -17.88 1.98 1.40
C ARG A 213 -16.94 3.01 0.80
N TRP A 214 -17.20 4.30 0.99
CA TRP A 214 -16.44 5.37 0.34
C TRP A 214 -15.65 6.18 1.34
N PHE A 215 -14.40 6.42 0.98
CA PHE A 215 -13.49 7.29 1.71
C PHE A 215 -12.89 8.31 0.75
N ALA A 216 -12.64 9.51 1.22
CA ALA A 216 -11.93 10.54 0.47
C ALA A 216 -10.96 11.28 1.39
N GLY A 217 -9.81 11.63 0.86
CA GLY A 217 -8.75 12.22 1.65
C GLY A 217 -7.65 12.84 0.81
N ILE A 218 -6.51 12.99 1.44
CA ILE A 218 -5.28 13.48 0.84
C ILE A 218 -4.12 12.58 1.24
N GLU A 219 -3.14 12.46 0.35
CA GLU A 219 -1.81 11.92 0.66
C GLU A 219 -0.75 12.99 0.41
N VAL A 220 0.29 12.98 1.23
CA VAL A 220 1.48 13.84 1.13
C VAL A 220 2.69 12.94 1.26
N MET A 221 3.66 13.09 0.39
CA MET A 221 4.91 12.33 0.39
C MET A 221 6.08 13.30 0.23
N ASN A 222 7.14 13.10 0.99
CA ASN A 222 8.42 13.74 0.74
C ASN A 222 9.49 12.66 0.62
N GLU A 223 10.08 12.59 -0.54
CA GLU A 223 11.20 11.72 -0.88
C GLU A 223 12.50 12.51 -0.84
N ASN A 224 13.50 11.99 -0.15
CA ASN A 224 14.83 12.58 -0.04
C ASN A 224 15.85 11.57 -0.50
N VAL A 225 16.65 11.91 -1.49
CA VAL A 225 17.72 11.08 -2.03
C VAL A 225 19.06 11.60 -1.54
N LEU A 226 19.84 10.69 -0.97
CA LEU A 226 21.18 10.94 -0.47
C LEU A 226 22.18 10.05 -1.23
N ALA A 227 23.08 10.66 -2.00
CA ALA A 227 24.20 9.99 -2.61
C ALA A 227 25.51 10.52 -2.01
N GLU A 228 26.48 9.64 -1.78
CA GLU A 228 27.78 9.96 -1.14
C GLU A 228 27.69 10.72 0.19
N GLY A 229 26.54 10.63 0.89
CA GLY A 229 26.28 11.31 2.16
C GLY A 229 25.77 12.75 2.02
N GLU A 230 25.55 13.24 0.82
CA GLU A 230 24.96 14.54 0.53
C GLU A 230 23.52 14.39 0.08
N LEU A 231 22.66 15.33 0.49
CA LEU A 231 21.27 15.38 0.01
C LEU A 231 21.26 15.88 -1.44
N GLU A 232 20.95 15.00 -2.40
CA GLU A 232 20.88 15.36 -3.81
C GLU A 232 19.57 16.05 -4.15
N LYS A 233 18.46 15.46 -3.77
CA LYS A 233 17.13 16.03 -4.02
C LYS A 233 16.18 15.77 -2.85
N SER A 234 15.14 16.60 -2.75
CA SER A 234 14.06 16.46 -1.78
C SER A 234 12.74 16.86 -2.44
N ILE A 235 11.96 15.87 -2.88
CA ILE A 235 10.73 16.07 -3.63
C ILE A 235 9.52 15.99 -2.70
N LEU A 236 8.69 17.03 -2.72
CA LEU A 236 7.41 17.06 -2.03
C LEU A 236 6.27 16.88 -3.05
N THR A 237 5.46 15.85 -2.86
CA THR A 237 4.25 15.59 -3.62
C THR A 237 3.04 15.57 -2.68
N ALA A 238 1.88 15.98 -3.16
CA ALA A 238 0.65 15.92 -2.38
C ALA A 238 -0.57 15.93 -3.30
N GLY A 239 -1.61 15.19 -2.93
CA GLY A 239 -2.81 15.20 -3.74
C GLY A 239 -4.00 14.44 -3.18
N PRO A 240 -5.15 14.51 -3.87
CA PRO A 240 -6.38 13.87 -3.45
C PRO A 240 -6.32 12.36 -3.60
N ALA A 241 -6.93 11.68 -2.63
CA ALA A 241 -7.09 10.23 -2.59
C ALA A 241 -8.56 9.86 -2.44
N VAL A 242 -8.98 8.80 -3.09
CA VAL A 242 -10.32 8.20 -2.95
C VAL A 242 -10.20 6.70 -2.83
N SER A 243 -11.00 6.11 -1.96
CA SER A 243 -11.03 4.67 -1.72
C SER A 243 -12.46 4.15 -1.72
N TYR A 244 -12.64 2.96 -2.26
CA TYR A 244 -13.86 2.19 -2.24
C TYR A 244 -13.63 0.79 -1.65
N SER A 245 -14.45 0.41 -0.68
CA SER A 245 -14.42 -0.89 0.00
C SER A 245 -15.69 -1.67 -0.35
N GLY A 246 -15.54 -2.80 -1.02
CA GLY A 246 -16.60 -3.72 -1.40
C GLY A 246 -16.75 -4.89 -0.43
N GLN A 247 -17.32 -5.99 -0.91
CA GLN A 247 -17.34 -7.28 -0.20
C GLN A 247 -16.24 -8.16 -0.82
N GLY A 248 -15.12 -8.36 -0.10
CA GLY A 248 -13.98 -9.14 -0.57
C GLY A 248 -13.12 -8.44 -1.64
N PHE A 249 -13.29 -7.13 -1.83
CA PHE A 249 -12.41 -6.32 -2.68
C PHE A 249 -12.41 -4.87 -2.26
N TRP A 250 -11.34 -4.16 -2.58
CA TRP A 250 -11.24 -2.73 -2.43
C TRP A 250 -10.46 -2.09 -3.58
N MET A 251 -10.60 -0.79 -3.75
CA MET A 251 -9.89 -0.01 -4.76
C MET A 251 -9.49 1.34 -4.17
N ASN A 252 -8.26 1.76 -4.43
CA ASN A 252 -7.74 3.06 -4.05
C ASN A 252 -7.19 3.77 -5.27
N PHE A 253 -7.44 5.07 -5.36
CA PHE A 253 -6.88 5.93 -6.38
C PHE A 253 -6.35 7.20 -5.74
N THR A 254 -5.11 7.58 -6.10
CA THR A 254 -4.49 8.83 -5.69
C THR A 254 -3.86 9.52 -6.89
N LEU A 255 -4.06 10.82 -6.97
CA LEU A 255 -3.40 11.71 -7.92
C LEU A 255 -2.36 12.54 -7.16
N MET A 256 -1.08 12.41 -7.51
CA MET A 256 0.06 12.99 -6.79
C MET A 256 0.85 13.96 -7.68
N PRO A 257 0.40 15.22 -7.80
CA PRO A 257 1.23 16.26 -8.42
C PRO A 257 2.44 16.57 -7.53
N GLN A 258 3.59 16.81 -8.18
CA GLN A 258 4.75 17.39 -7.51
C GLN A 258 4.43 18.83 -7.12
N ILE A 259 4.59 19.14 -5.83
CA ILE A 259 4.39 20.49 -5.30
C ILE A 259 5.66 21.32 -5.49
N THR A 260 6.78 20.81 -5.01
CA THR A 260 8.08 21.48 -5.13
C THR A 260 9.23 20.50 -4.85
N GLU A 261 10.40 20.82 -5.33
CA GLU A 261 11.67 20.30 -4.83
C GLU A 261 12.16 21.27 -3.74
N LEU A 262 12.41 20.77 -2.53
CA LEU A 262 12.62 21.61 -1.33
C LEU A 262 13.98 22.29 -1.29
N LYS A 263 15.03 21.75 -1.97
CA LYS A 263 16.35 22.40 -2.03
C LYS A 263 16.32 23.64 -2.93
N SER A 264 15.69 23.56 -4.09
CA SER A 264 15.65 24.64 -5.07
C SER A 264 14.46 25.58 -4.87
N GLY A 265 13.43 25.12 -4.18
CA GLY A 265 12.15 25.82 -4.06
C GLY A 265 11.35 25.88 -5.37
N LYS A 266 11.71 25.06 -6.36
CA LYS A 266 11.03 24.95 -7.66
C LYS A 266 10.67 23.48 -7.92
N ARG A 267 9.82 23.23 -8.89
CA ARG A 267 9.54 21.86 -9.33
C ARG A 267 10.73 21.29 -10.08
N SER A 268 11.14 20.06 -9.71
CA SER A 268 12.12 19.28 -10.46
C SER A 268 11.38 18.49 -11.54
N MET A 269 11.63 18.85 -12.80
CA MET A 269 10.86 18.33 -13.94
C MET A 269 11.74 17.68 -14.99
N ILE A 270 13.06 17.64 -14.78
CA ILE A 270 13.99 17.07 -15.77
C ILE A 270 13.88 15.55 -15.73
N ASP A 271 14.15 14.97 -14.58
CA ASP A 271 14.17 13.51 -14.36
C ASP A 271 13.02 13.02 -13.49
N ASP A 272 12.35 13.93 -12.77
CA ASP A 272 11.27 13.61 -11.86
C ASP A 272 9.89 13.87 -12.46
N ASP A 273 8.93 13.02 -12.12
CA ASP A 273 7.56 13.15 -12.59
C ASP A 273 6.87 14.36 -11.96
N GLY A 274 6.36 15.26 -12.78
CA GLY A 274 5.54 16.37 -12.33
C GLY A 274 4.15 15.95 -11.88
N LEU A 275 3.72 14.74 -12.25
CA LEU A 275 2.45 14.16 -11.90
C LEU A 275 2.55 12.63 -11.89
N GLN A 276 2.09 12.02 -10.81
CA GLN A 276 1.84 10.59 -10.72
C GLN A 276 0.35 10.31 -10.46
N ALA A 277 -0.14 9.21 -10.97
CA ALA A 277 -1.47 8.70 -10.67
C ALA A 277 -1.38 7.20 -10.37
N ARG A 278 -1.81 6.78 -9.18
CA ARG A 278 -1.77 5.38 -8.76
C ARG A 278 -3.18 4.85 -8.51
N LEU A 279 -3.47 3.70 -9.12
CA LEU A 279 -4.65 2.89 -8.85
C LEU A 279 -4.19 1.55 -8.28
N ILE A 280 -4.81 1.13 -7.17
CA ILE A 280 -4.66 -0.21 -6.60
C ILE A 280 -6.04 -0.86 -6.60
N PHE A 281 -6.10 -2.09 -7.07
CA PHE A 281 -7.26 -2.97 -6.94
C PHE A 281 -6.84 -4.21 -6.16
N SER A 282 -7.63 -4.61 -5.18
CA SER A 282 -7.39 -5.77 -4.35
C SER A 282 -8.59 -6.71 -4.31
N TYR A 283 -8.30 -8.00 -4.18
CA TYR A 283 -9.28 -9.06 -3.99
C TYR A 283 -8.83 -10.05 -2.91
N GLU A 284 -9.68 -10.23 -1.87
CA GLU A 284 -9.48 -11.16 -0.76
C GLU A 284 -10.14 -12.53 -1.04
N PHE A 285 -9.50 -13.63 -0.61
CA PHE A 285 -10.03 -14.99 -0.78
C PHE A 285 -9.53 -16.01 0.26
#